data_3ca2f44926600b11f644ea77ca743b8e
#
_entry.id   3ca2f44926600b11f644ea77ca743b8e
#
_cell.length_a   1.000
_cell.length_b   1.000
_cell.length_c   1.000
_cell.angle_alpha   90.00
_cell.angle_beta   90.00
_cell.angle_gamma   90.00
#
_symmetry.space_group_name_H-M   'P 1'
#
loop_
_entity.id
_entity.type
_entity.pdbx_description
1 polymer ?
#
loop_
_entity_poly.entity_id
_entity_poly.type
_entity_poly.pdbx_seq_one_letter_code
_entity_poly.pdbx_strand_id
1 'polypeptide(L)'
;MHVYGLPETYGHILHCAWNKSWNELSHDKKAEIKAQQGVRYPHTEEVAVLNPKTYEHVPMDGETMGEIMIRGNTVMKGYYKNKEATEETMKNGWFHSGDLAVVHSNGYIQVKDRSKDIIISGGENISSVEVENIIAKHEAVSLVAVVAKQDEKWGETPCAFIELIEGKKATKESIINYCKENMAGFKRPKHVIFGELPKTSTGKIQKFELRKKAKEI
;
A
#
# COMPACT_ATOMS: atom_id res chain seq x y z
N MET A 1 12.62 -12.22 8.86
CA MET A 1 11.69 -12.78 7.85
C MET A 1 10.50 -11.86 7.75
N HIS A 2 10.12 -11.43 6.54
CA HIS A 2 8.93 -10.61 6.31
C HIS A 2 7.71 -11.53 6.22
N VAL A 3 6.62 -11.17 6.89
CA VAL A 3 5.36 -11.90 6.88
C VAL A 3 4.19 -10.93 6.67
N TYR A 4 3.11 -11.42 6.09
CA TYR A 4 1.88 -10.66 5.89
C TYR A 4 0.69 -11.48 6.37
N GLY A 5 -0.24 -10.83 7.01
CA GLY A 5 -1.51 -11.38 7.49
C GLY A 5 -2.36 -10.33 8.18
N LEU A 6 -3.56 -10.70 8.51
CA LEU A 6 -4.59 -9.86 9.07
C LEU A 6 -5.19 -10.54 10.31
N PRO A 7 -5.79 -9.80 11.26
CA PRO A 7 -6.59 -10.40 12.33
C PRO A 7 -7.67 -11.33 11.79
N GLU A 8 -8.26 -10.98 10.66
CA GLU A 8 -9.30 -11.71 9.93
C GLU A 8 -8.84 -13.07 9.39
N THR A 9 -7.51 -13.29 9.29
CA THR A 9 -6.90 -14.54 8.84
C THR A 9 -6.21 -15.30 9.96
N TYR A 10 -6.41 -14.90 11.22
CA TYR A 10 -5.81 -15.52 12.41
C TYR A 10 -4.27 -15.54 12.40
N GLY A 11 -3.65 -14.61 11.73
CA GLY A 11 -2.19 -14.51 11.66
C GLY A 11 -1.67 -14.38 10.23
N HIS A 12 -0.40 -14.75 10.05
CA HIS A 12 0.26 -14.58 8.76
C HIS A 12 -0.15 -15.66 7.75
N ILE A 13 -0.39 -15.22 6.53
CA ILE A 13 -0.79 -16.06 5.39
C ILE A 13 0.23 -16.05 4.25
N LEU A 14 1.11 -15.04 4.23
CA LEU A 14 2.26 -15.00 3.33
C LEU A 14 3.54 -14.86 4.13
N HIS A 15 4.63 -15.39 3.58
CA HIS A 15 5.98 -15.17 4.10
C HIS A 15 6.98 -15.02 2.96
N CYS A 16 7.94 -14.14 3.16
CA CYS A 16 9.07 -13.98 2.25
C CYS A 16 10.05 -15.13 2.49
N ALA A 17 9.81 -16.27 1.85
CA ALA A 17 10.70 -17.44 1.90
C ALA A 17 12.02 -17.07 1.23
N TRP A 18 13.15 -17.25 1.93
CA TRP A 18 14.45 -16.90 1.38
C TRP A 18 15.05 -18.06 0.60
N ASN A 19 15.38 -17.85 -0.67
CA ASN A 19 16.12 -18.82 -1.46
C ASN A 19 17.62 -18.63 -1.23
N LYS A 20 18.35 -19.72 -0.98
CA LYS A 20 19.80 -19.68 -0.76
C LYS A 20 20.59 -19.10 -1.92
N SER A 21 20.12 -19.27 -3.16
CA SER A 21 20.76 -18.68 -4.36
C SER A 21 20.78 -17.14 -4.34
N TRP A 22 19.93 -16.49 -3.55
CA TRP A 22 19.89 -15.04 -3.40
C TRP A 22 20.97 -14.47 -2.49
N ASN A 23 21.73 -15.34 -1.80
CA ASN A 23 22.84 -14.90 -0.95
C ASN A 23 23.95 -14.20 -1.75
N GLU A 24 24.07 -14.51 -3.03
CA GLU A 24 25.08 -13.93 -3.93
C GLU A 24 24.62 -12.62 -4.64
N LEU A 25 23.34 -12.24 -4.47
CA LEU A 25 22.81 -11.01 -5.05
C LEU A 25 23.41 -9.76 -4.37
N SER A 26 23.36 -8.62 -5.09
CA SER A 26 23.70 -7.32 -4.52
C SER A 26 22.82 -6.97 -3.32
N HIS A 27 23.28 -6.03 -2.48
CA HIS A 27 22.53 -5.57 -1.32
C HIS A 27 21.15 -5.02 -1.71
N ASP A 28 21.09 -4.24 -2.79
CA ASP A 28 19.85 -3.63 -3.27
C ASP A 28 18.85 -4.68 -3.76
N LYS A 29 19.30 -5.68 -4.52
CA LYS A 29 18.45 -6.80 -4.94
C LYS A 29 17.92 -7.62 -3.77
N LYS A 30 18.72 -7.85 -2.75
CA LYS A 30 18.28 -8.49 -1.51
C LYS A 30 17.23 -7.65 -0.78
N ALA A 31 17.38 -6.33 -0.76
CA ALA A 31 16.42 -5.42 -0.17
C ALA A 31 15.08 -5.43 -0.92
N GLU A 32 15.12 -5.38 -2.25
CA GLU A 32 13.93 -5.50 -3.12
C GLU A 32 13.14 -6.78 -2.84
N ILE A 33 13.81 -7.93 -2.77
CA ILE A 33 13.16 -9.21 -2.48
C ILE A 33 12.58 -9.23 -1.06
N LYS A 34 13.34 -8.74 -0.07
CA LYS A 34 12.89 -8.69 1.33
C LYS A 34 11.70 -7.76 1.56
N ALA A 35 11.48 -6.79 0.67
CA ALA A 35 10.32 -5.91 0.72
C ALA A 35 9.02 -6.57 0.23
N GLN A 36 9.12 -7.73 -0.45
CA GLN A 36 7.95 -8.50 -0.89
C GLN A 36 7.34 -9.30 0.27
N GLN A 37 6.04 -9.53 0.26
CA GLN A 37 5.35 -10.37 1.25
C GLN A 37 5.59 -11.85 0.99
N GLY A 38 5.96 -12.20 -0.24
CA GLY A 38 6.42 -13.53 -0.61
C GLY A 38 5.30 -14.46 -1.07
N VAL A 39 5.34 -15.70 -0.60
CA VAL A 39 4.48 -16.79 -1.04
C VAL A 39 3.54 -17.26 0.07
N ARG A 40 2.51 -17.99 -0.31
CA ARG A 40 1.52 -18.58 0.58
C ARG A 40 2.18 -19.44 1.67
N TYR A 41 1.75 -19.24 2.90
CA TYR A 41 2.20 -20.04 4.04
C TYR A 41 1.50 -21.43 4.04
N PRO A 42 2.19 -22.51 4.43
CA PRO A 42 1.66 -23.89 4.30
C PRO A 42 0.30 -24.16 4.94
N HIS A 43 -0.04 -23.49 6.04
CA HIS A 43 -1.32 -23.70 6.73
C HIS A 43 -2.50 -22.94 6.07
N THR A 44 -2.23 -22.02 5.15
CA THR A 44 -3.27 -21.29 4.44
C THR A 44 -3.72 -22.08 3.22
N GLU A 45 -5.01 -22.26 3.06
CA GLU A 45 -5.56 -23.08 1.98
C GLU A 45 -5.30 -22.43 0.62
N GLU A 46 -5.68 -21.16 0.47
CA GLU A 46 -5.40 -20.39 -0.75
C GLU A 46 -5.23 -18.89 -0.47
N VAL A 47 -4.26 -18.30 -1.13
CA VAL A 47 -4.06 -16.85 -1.26
C VAL A 47 -3.82 -16.54 -2.72
N ALA A 48 -4.62 -15.65 -3.30
CA ALA A 48 -4.52 -15.26 -4.70
C ALA A 48 -4.56 -13.74 -4.84
N VAL A 49 -3.96 -13.22 -5.90
CA VAL A 49 -4.14 -11.84 -6.33
C VAL A 49 -5.07 -11.86 -7.53
N LEU A 50 -6.28 -11.38 -7.33
CA LEU A 50 -7.37 -11.47 -8.31
C LEU A 50 -7.85 -10.08 -8.73
N ASN A 51 -8.35 -9.99 -9.95
CA ASN A 51 -9.14 -8.83 -10.36
C ASN A 51 -10.45 -8.82 -9.54
N PRO A 52 -10.76 -7.76 -8.78
CA PRO A 52 -11.90 -7.76 -7.87
C PRO A 52 -13.29 -7.79 -8.56
N LYS A 53 -13.31 -7.59 -9.89
CA LYS A 53 -14.56 -7.63 -10.69
C LYS A 53 -14.76 -8.97 -11.38
N THR A 54 -13.70 -9.53 -11.99
CA THR A 54 -13.80 -10.77 -12.79
C THR A 54 -13.40 -12.01 -12.00
N TYR A 55 -12.70 -11.87 -10.87
CA TYR A 55 -12.11 -12.95 -10.07
C TYR A 55 -11.05 -13.77 -10.82
N GLU A 56 -10.55 -13.25 -11.92
CA GLU A 56 -9.44 -13.85 -12.65
C GLU A 56 -8.11 -13.50 -12.00
N HIS A 57 -7.15 -14.42 -12.04
CA HIS A 57 -5.79 -14.17 -11.59
C HIS A 57 -5.14 -13.07 -12.41
N VAL A 58 -4.45 -12.16 -11.74
CA VAL A 58 -3.59 -11.21 -12.44
C VAL A 58 -2.36 -11.91 -13.02
N PRO A 59 -1.79 -11.41 -14.13
CA PRO A 59 -0.55 -11.96 -14.67
C PRO A 59 0.61 -11.80 -13.68
N MET A 60 1.62 -12.68 -13.81
CA MET A 60 2.83 -12.65 -12.98
C MET A 60 3.89 -11.72 -13.56
N ASP A 61 3.52 -10.48 -13.86
CA ASP A 61 4.34 -9.45 -14.50
C ASP A 61 4.99 -8.45 -13.53
N GLY A 62 4.58 -8.47 -12.24
CA GLY A 62 5.04 -7.53 -11.23
C GLY A 62 4.44 -6.12 -11.36
N GLU A 63 3.49 -5.91 -12.27
CA GLU A 63 2.93 -4.60 -12.63
C GLU A 63 1.39 -4.56 -12.49
N THR A 64 0.70 -5.58 -13.01
CA THR A 64 -0.76 -5.63 -12.99
C THR A 64 -1.27 -5.84 -11.57
N MET A 65 -1.99 -4.85 -11.06
CA MET A 65 -2.55 -4.89 -9.72
C MET A 65 -3.86 -5.68 -9.66
N GLY A 66 -4.00 -6.48 -8.61
CA GLY A 66 -5.24 -7.08 -8.16
C GLY A 66 -5.39 -6.98 -6.66
N GLU A 67 -6.47 -7.48 -6.13
CA GLU A 67 -6.71 -7.55 -4.68
C GLU A 67 -6.21 -8.91 -4.14
N ILE A 68 -5.56 -8.89 -2.98
CA ILE A 68 -5.24 -10.12 -2.25
C ILE A 68 -6.55 -10.69 -1.72
N MET A 69 -6.91 -11.87 -2.20
CA MET A 69 -8.08 -12.61 -1.75
C MET A 69 -7.65 -13.92 -1.10
N ILE A 70 -8.33 -14.28 -0.02
CA ILE A 70 -7.94 -15.40 0.82
C ILE A 70 -9.14 -16.31 1.04
N ARG A 71 -8.90 -17.60 1.05
CA ARG A 71 -9.87 -18.58 1.53
C ARG A 71 -9.21 -19.71 2.30
N GLY A 72 -9.96 -20.32 3.18
CA GLY A 72 -9.50 -21.43 4.02
C GLY A 72 -9.92 -21.32 5.47
N ASN A 73 -9.54 -22.34 6.23
CA ASN A 73 -9.98 -22.52 7.62
C ASN A 73 -9.46 -21.45 8.60
N THR A 74 -8.43 -20.68 8.23
CA THR A 74 -7.89 -19.58 9.04
C THR A 74 -8.66 -18.28 8.88
N VAL A 75 -9.52 -18.18 7.86
CA VAL A 75 -10.35 -16.99 7.63
C VAL A 75 -11.48 -16.93 8.66
N MET A 76 -11.70 -15.76 9.24
CA MET A 76 -12.77 -15.52 10.21
C MET A 76 -14.15 -15.87 9.64
N LYS A 77 -15.11 -16.19 10.51
CA LYS A 77 -16.52 -16.38 10.11
C LYS A 77 -17.22 -15.06 9.76
N GLY A 78 -16.73 -13.94 10.25
CA GLY A 78 -17.29 -12.62 10.03
C GLY A 78 -17.02 -11.66 11.19
N TYR A 79 -17.39 -10.42 11.00
CA TYR A 79 -17.31 -9.37 12.03
C TYR A 79 -18.44 -9.52 13.06
N TYR A 80 -18.08 -9.42 14.33
CA TYR A 80 -19.04 -9.58 15.41
C TYR A 80 -20.17 -8.54 15.34
N LYS A 81 -21.41 -9.04 15.27
CA LYS A 81 -22.63 -8.22 15.16
C LYS A 81 -22.62 -7.18 14.03
N ASN A 82 -21.83 -7.42 12.98
CA ASN A 82 -21.77 -6.55 11.81
C ASN A 82 -21.91 -7.39 10.53
N LYS A 83 -23.15 -7.69 10.21
CA LYS A 83 -23.50 -8.52 9.06
C LYS A 83 -23.14 -7.82 7.73
N GLU A 84 -23.42 -6.53 7.64
CA GLU A 84 -23.13 -5.72 6.44
C GLU A 84 -21.66 -5.75 6.06
N ALA A 85 -20.76 -5.41 7.00
CA ALA A 85 -19.31 -5.47 6.76
C ALA A 85 -18.82 -6.90 6.47
N THR A 86 -19.47 -7.92 7.05
CA THR A 86 -19.15 -9.32 6.75
C THR A 86 -19.51 -9.67 5.31
N GLU A 87 -20.71 -9.33 4.85
CA GLU A 87 -21.18 -9.58 3.49
C GLU A 87 -20.40 -8.75 2.46
N GLU A 88 -19.93 -7.57 2.84
CA GLU A 88 -19.07 -6.74 1.99
C GLU A 88 -17.70 -7.37 1.75
N THR A 89 -17.12 -8.01 2.76
CA THR A 89 -15.77 -8.58 2.67
C THR A 89 -15.73 -10.06 2.32
N MET A 90 -16.84 -10.79 2.47
CA MET A 90 -16.97 -12.21 2.15
C MET A 90 -17.82 -12.38 0.89
N LYS A 91 -17.19 -12.44 -0.28
CA LYS A 91 -17.88 -12.55 -1.57
C LYS A 91 -17.31 -13.69 -2.40
N ASN A 92 -18.20 -14.44 -3.09
CA ASN A 92 -17.83 -15.49 -4.02
C ASN A 92 -16.85 -16.54 -3.44
N GLY A 93 -17.00 -16.83 -2.13
CA GLY A 93 -16.12 -17.78 -1.44
C GLY A 93 -14.75 -17.27 -1.07
N TRP A 94 -14.51 -15.96 -1.23
CA TRP A 94 -13.27 -15.30 -0.87
C TRP A 94 -13.47 -14.25 0.22
N PHE A 95 -12.48 -14.13 1.08
CA PHE A 95 -12.29 -12.97 1.92
C PHE A 95 -11.48 -11.91 1.16
N HIS A 96 -12.05 -10.74 1.01
CA HIS A 96 -11.45 -9.56 0.38
C HIS A 96 -10.63 -8.80 1.41
N SER A 97 -9.31 -8.78 1.26
CA SER A 97 -8.42 -8.12 2.23
C SER A 97 -8.46 -6.58 2.15
N GLY A 98 -8.88 -6.05 1.01
CA GLY A 98 -8.75 -4.63 0.69
C GLY A 98 -7.31 -4.19 0.41
N ASP A 99 -6.34 -5.11 0.37
CA ASP A 99 -4.94 -4.81 0.04
C ASP A 99 -4.68 -5.16 -1.43
N LEU A 100 -4.17 -4.17 -2.19
CA LEU A 100 -3.80 -4.34 -3.59
C LEU A 100 -2.34 -4.79 -3.71
N ALA A 101 -2.13 -5.73 -4.60
CA ALA A 101 -0.84 -6.35 -4.80
C ALA A 101 -0.57 -6.67 -6.27
N VAL A 102 0.67 -6.97 -6.56
CA VAL A 102 1.13 -7.57 -7.84
C VAL A 102 1.74 -8.93 -7.56
N VAL A 103 1.84 -9.77 -8.59
CA VAL A 103 2.54 -11.05 -8.54
C VAL A 103 3.77 -10.97 -9.44
N HIS A 104 4.94 -11.22 -8.87
CA HIS A 104 6.18 -11.27 -9.63
C HIS A 104 6.34 -12.61 -10.37
N SER A 105 7.21 -12.65 -11.38
CA SER A 105 7.47 -13.85 -12.19
C SER A 105 7.95 -15.08 -11.39
N ASN A 106 8.50 -14.85 -10.20
CA ASN A 106 8.89 -15.90 -9.25
C ASN A 106 7.75 -16.37 -8.33
N GLY A 107 6.52 -15.88 -8.53
CA GLY A 107 5.36 -16.19 -7.71
C GLY A 107 5.24 -15.40 -6.41
N TYR A 108 6.15 -14.45 -6.16
CA TYR A 108 6.11 -13.62 -4.95
C TYR A 108 5.08 -12.52 -5.09
N ILE A 109 4.25 -12.39 -4.07
CA ILE A 109 3.25 -11.32 -3.95
C ILE A 109 3.92 -10.11 -3.31
N GLN A 110 3.67 -8.93 -3.87
CA GLN A 110 4.08 -7.65 -3.31
C GLN A 110 2.87 -6.73 -3.13
N VAL A 111 2.56 -6.38 -1.90
CA VAL A 111 1.54 -5.37 -1.57
C VAL A 111 2.01 -4.01 -2.09
N LYS A 112 1.13 -3.33 -2.80
CA LYS A 112 1.37 -2.00 -3.35
C LYS A 112 0.67 -0.91 -2.56
N ASP A 113 -0.59 -1.14 -2.17
CA ASP A 113 -1.37 -0.20 -1.38
C ASP A 113 -2.66 -0.84 -0.86
N ARG A 114 -3.47 -0.08 -0.13
CA ARG A 114 -4.85 -0.43 0.16
C ARG A 114 -5.79 0.11 -0.91
N SER A 115 -6.84 -0.63 -1.24
CA SER A 115 -7.81 -0.23 -2.26
C SER A 115 -8.42 1.16 -1.99
N LYS A 116 -8.68 1.46 -0.72
CA LYS A 116 -9.20 2.77 -0.25
C LYS A 116 -8.16 3.89 -0.18
N ASP A 117 -6.88 3.59 -0.34
CA ASP A 117 -5.77 4.54 -0.29
C ASP A 117 -5.21 4.85 -1.70
N ILE A 118 -5.61 4.06 -2.71
CA ILE A 118 -5.31 4.37 -4.12
C ILE A 118 -5.94 5.72 -4.48
N ILE A 119 -5.16 6.53 -5.17
CA ILE A 119 -5.56 7.85 -5.66
C ILE A 119 -5.85 7.74 -7.15
N ILE A 120 -7.07 8.07 -7.56
CA ILE A 120 -7.48 7.97 -8.98
C ILE A 120 -7.37 9.35 -9.62
N SER A 121 -6.27 9.60 -10.31
CA SER A 121 -5.96 10.88 -10.92
C SER A 121 -5.98 10.78 -12.44
N GLY A 122 -6.97 11.44 -13.09
CA GLY A 122 -7.11 11.42 -14.55
C GLY A 122 -7.31 10.02 -15.13
N GLY A 123 -7.89 9.10 -14.37
CA GLY A 123 -8.08 7.70 -14.77
C GLY A 123 -6.90 6.76 -14.42
N GLU A 124 -5.79 7.29 -13.94
CA GLU A 124 -4.61 6.52 -13.53
C GLU A 124 -4.66 6.19 -12.03
N ASN A 125 -4.30 4.96 -11.68
CA ASN A 125 -4.20 4.51 -10.30
C ASN A 125 -2.81 4.85 -9.75
N ILE A 126 -2.77 5.67 -8.71
CA ILE A 126 -1.54 6.08 -8.03
C ILE A 126 -1.50 5.42 -6.66
N SER A 127 -0.46 4.63 -6.39
CA SER A 127 -0.18 4.11 -5.06
C SER A 127 0.29 5.24 -4.15
N SER A 128 -0.42 5.46 -3.04
CA SER A 128 0.00 6.40 -2.02
C SER A 128 1.34 6.01 -1.40
N VAL A 129 1.56 4.71 -1.20
CA VAL A 129 2.80 4.13 -0.66
C VAL A 129 3.99 4.36 -1.60
N GLU A 130 3.80 4.26 -2.92
CA GLU A 130 4.87 4.56 -3.88
C GLU A 130 5.33 6.01 -3.77
N VAL A 131 4.40 6.94 -3.70
CA VAL A 131 4.70 8.37 -3.53
C VAL A 131 5.37 8.65 -2.19
N GLU A 132 4.86 8.03 -1.11
CA GLU A 132 5.45 8.12 0.22
C GLU A 132 6.91 7.63 0.24
N ASN A 133 7.18 6.49 -0.37
CA ASN A 133 8.53 5.89 -0.43
C ASN A 133 9.54 6.79 -1.17
N ILE A 134 9.10 7.56 -2.14
CA ILE A 134 9.96 8.51 -2.84
C ILE A 134 10.21 9.74 -1.98
N ILE A 135 9.16 10.34 -1.42
CA ILE A 135 9.29 11.53 -0.57
C ILE A 135 10.09 11.26 0.70
N ALA A 136 9.95 10.07 1.29
CA ALA A 136 10.68 9.65 2.49
C ALA A 136 12.21 9.62 2.31
N LYS A 137 12.70 9.55 1.07
CA LYS A 137 14.15 9.60 0.78
C LYS A 137 14.71 11.03 0.78
N HIS A 138 13.87 12.06 0.86
CA HIS A 138 14.32 13.44 0.94
C HIS A 138 14.97 13.70 2.31
N GLU A 139 16.14 14.29 2.32
CA GLU A 139 17.01 14.46 3.51
C GLU A 139 16.41 15.20 4.71
N ALA A 140 15.35 15.97 4.49
CA ALA A 140 14.65 16.73 5.54
C ALA A 140 13.38 16.04 6.05
N VAL A 141 12.96 14.92 5.46
CA VAL A 141 11.69 14.25 5.77
C VAL A 141 11.91 13.20 6.85
N SER A 142 11.17 13.31 7.94
CA SER A 142 11.09 12.29 9.00
C SER A 142 10.01 11.28 8.73
N LEU A 143 8.80 11.76 8.46
CA LEU A 143 7.64 10.94 8.14
C LEU A 143 6.83 11.60 7.03
N VAL A 144 6.16 10.79 6.23
CA VAL A 144 5.25 11.25 5.18
C VAL A 144 4.03 10.35 5.10
N ALA A 145 2.89 10.94 4.82
CA ALA A 145 1.67 10.23 4.45
C ALA A 145 1.02 10.95 3.27
N VAL A 146 0.60 10.17 2.29
CA VAL A 146 -0.06 10.68 1.08
C VAL A 146 -1.49 10.17 1.05
N VAL A 147 -2.41 11.08 0.78
CA VAL A 147 -3.85 10.78 0.66
C VAL A 147 -4.42 11.44 -0.58
N ALA A 148 -5.55 10.93 -1.05
CA ALA A 148 -6.31 11.56 -2.11
C ALA A 148 -6.89 12.91 -1.66
N LYS A 149 -6.78 13.94 -2.50
CA LYS A 149 -7.51 15.20 -2.42
C LYS A 149 -8.31 15.38 -3.68
N GLN A 150 -9.56 15.82 -3.53
CA GLN A 150 -10.43 16.13 -4.68
C GLN A 150 -9.85 17.26 -5.53
N ASP A 151 -9.92 17.08 -6.84
CA ASP A 151 -9.42 18.02 -7.85
C ASP A 151 -10.44 18.09 -9.01
N GLU A 152 -10.88 19.29 -9.36
CA GLU A 152 -11.91 19.50 -10.37
C GLU A 152 -11.53 18.96 -11.76
N LYS A 153 -10.25 19.00 -12.11
CA LYS A 153 -9.76 18.57 -13.41
C LYS A 153 -9.43 17.07 -13.47
N TRP A 154 -8.87 16.52 -12.39
CA TRP A 154 -8.30 15.18 -12.39
C TRP A 154 -9.11 14.17 -11.57
N GLY A 155 -10.22 14.61 -10.95
CA GLY A 155 -10.97 13.81 -9.98
C GLY A 155 -10.28 13.81 -8.63
N GLU A 156 -9.12 13.19 -8.56
CA GLU A 156 -8.26 13.20 -7.36
C GLU A 156 -6.82 13.57 -7.71
N THR A 157 -6.09 14.07 -6.72
CA THR A 157 -4.64 14.29 -6.81
C THR A 157 -3.96 13.93 -5.49
N PRO A 158 -2.67 13.51 -5.53
CA PRO A 158 -1.92 13.25 -4.32
C PRO A 158 -1.72 14.52 -3.47
N CYS A 159 -2.02 14.39 -2.18
CA CYS A 159 -1.78 15.40 -1.16
C CYS A 159 -0.82 14.80 -0.11
N ALA A 160 0.38 15.36 0.01
CA ALA A 160 1.42 14.89 0.89
C ALA A 160 1.41 15.67 2.22
N PHE A 161 1.28 14.96 3.33
CA PHE A 161 1.47 15.47 4.69
C PHE A 161 2.84 15.02 5.17
N ILE A 162 3.66 15.96 5.64
CA ILE A 162 5.09 15.73 5.90
C ILE A 162 5.47 16.24 7.28
N GLU A 163 6.09 15.37 8.06
CA GLU A 163 6.78 15.71 9.30
C GLU A 163 8.28 15.81 9.00
N LEU A 164 8.88 16.95 9.33
CA LEU A 164 10.30 17.18 9.09
C LEU A 164 11.17 16.64 10.23
N ILE A 165 12.39 16.28 9.90
CA ILE A 165 13.42 15.98 10.91
C ILE A 165 13.68 17.24 11.72
N GLU A 166 13.82 17.09 13.04
CA GLU A 166 14.10 18.19 13.95
C GLU A 166 15.34 18.99 13.50
N GLY A 167 15.18 20.31 13.43
CA GLY A 167 16.24 21.23 12.96
C GLY A 167 16.41 21.31 11.43
N LYS A 168 15.79 20.44 10.65
CA LYS A 168 15.78 20.52 9.19
C LYS A 168 14.66 21.43 8.68
N LYS A 169 14.88 22.02 7.50
CA LYS A 169 13.89 22.86 6.82
C LYS A 169 13.68 22.38 5.39
N ALA A 170 12.46 22.41 4.94
CA ALA A 170 12.08 22.20 3.54
C ALA A 170 10.91 23.13 3.18
N THR A 171 10.81 23.52 1.92
CA THR A 171 9.65 24.26 1.39
C THR A 171 8.78 23.32 0.55
N LYS A 172 7.54 23.76 0.28
CA LYS A 172 6.66 23.01 -0.64
C LYS A 172 7.32 22.82 -2.01
N GLU A 173 7.97 23.88 -2.49
CA GLU A 173 8.65 23.90 -3.78
C GLU A 173 9.83 22.92 -3.80
N SER A 174 10.61 22.81 -2.72
CA SER A 174 11.75 21.88 -2.64
C SER A 174 11.26 20.42 -2.71
N ILE A 175 10.19 20.08 -2.00
CA ILE A 175 9.58 18.74 -2.06
C ILE A 175 9.01 18.44 -3.45
N ILE A 176 8.28 19.40 -4.05
CA ILE A 176 7.72 19.23 -5.38
C ILE A 176 8.82 19.07 -6.44
N ASN A 177 9.89 19.83 -6.34
CA ASN A 177 11.03 19.71 -7.25
C ASN A 177 11.74 18.36 -7.09
N TYR A 178 11.96 17.92 -5.86
CA TYR A 178 12.48 16.57 -5.60
C TYR A 178 11.58 15.48 -6.23
N CYS A 179 10.26 15.61 -6.13
CA CYS A 179 9.32 14.71 -6.78
C CYS A 179 9.41 14.77 -8.31
N LYS A 180 9.69 15.96 -8.91
CA LYS A 180 9.85 16.07 -10.38
C LYS A 180 11.03 15.27 -10.92
N GLU A 181 12.08 15.14 -10.14
CA GLU A 181 13.29 14.41 -10.51
C GLU A 181 13.15 12.88 -10.31
N ASN A 182 12.24 12.45 -9.42
CA ASN A 182 12.20 11.07 -8.93
C ASN A 182 10.91 10.31 -9.25
N MET A 183 9.88 10.93 -9.85
CA MET A 183 8.63 10.25 -10.22
C MET A 183 7.95 10.85 -11.45
N ALA A 184 7.09 10.05 -12.08
CA ALA A 184 6.25 10.47 -13.20
C ALA A 184 5.34 11.65 -12.84
N GLY A 185 5.02 12.49 -13.83
CA GLY A 185 4.30 13.74 -13.63
C GLY A 185 2.96 13.62 -12.94
N PHE A 186 2.17 12.60 -13.32
CA PHE A 186 0.83 12.37 -12.79
C PHE A 186 0.83 11.88 -11.33
N LYS A 187 1.94 11.28 -10.84
CA LYS A 187 2.10 10.80 -9.46
C LYS A 187 2.50 11.89 -8.47
N ARG A 188 2.91 13.06 -8.96
CA ARG A 188 3.47 14.14 -8.12
C ARG A 188 2.39 14.77 -7.25
N PRO A 189 2.66 14.99 -5.94
CA PRO A 189 1.72 15.69 -5.09
C PRO A 189 1.58 17.14 -5.56
N LYS A 190 0.32 17.59 -5.69
CA LYS A 190 0.00 18.99 -5.95
C LYS A 190 -0.05 19.81 -4.66
N HIS A 191 -0.32 19.14 -3.55
CA HIS A 191 -0.44 19.76 -2.24
C HIS A 191 0.58 19.15 -1.29
N VAL A 192 1.32 20.02 -0.60
CA VAL A 192 2.29 19.62 0.43
C VAL A 192 1.98 20.40 1.70
N ILE A 193 1.78 19.69 2.80
CA ILE A 193 1.41 20.25 4.10
C ILE A 193 2.42 19.74 5.12
N PHE A 194 3.05 20.67 5.83
CA PHE A 194 3.97 20.35 6.91
C PHE A 194 3.26 20.37 8.26
N GLY A 195 3.60 19.43 9.12
CA GLY A 195 3.11 19.37 10.49
C GLY A 195 3.24 17.96 11.07
N GLU A 196 2.88 17.83 12.33
CA GLU A 196 2.85 16.53 13.01
C GLU A 196 1.75 15.64 12.43
N LEU A 197 2.09 14.37 12.20
CA LEU A 197 1.17 13.39 11.64
C LEU A 197 0.38 12.69 12.77
N PRO A 198 -0.94 12.53 12.64
CA PRO A 198 -1.75 11.80 13.60
C PRO A 198 -1.35 10.32 13.62
N LYS A 199 -1.04 9.79 14.82
CA LYS A 199 -0.59 8.42 15.03
C LYS A 199 -1.49 7.71 16.04
N THR A 200 -1.64 6.41 15.89
CA THR A 200 -2.21 5.54 16.92
C THR A 200 -1.23 5.39 18.10
N SER A 201 -1.68 4.82 19.22
CA SER A 201 -0.80 4.47 20.35
C SER A 201 0.35 3.53 19.97
N THR A 202 0.20 2.78 18.86
CA THR A 202 1.24 1.88 18.31
C THR A 202 2.14 2.55 17.28
N GLY A 203 1.99 3.88 17.04
CA GLY A 203 2.81 4.65 16.10
C GLY A 203 2.34 4.61 14.64
N LYS A 204 1.23 3.94 14.32
CA LYS A 204 0.71 3.87 12.95
C LYS A 204 0.02 5.18 12.56
N ILE A 205 0.37 5.75 11.40
CA ILE A 205 -0.26 6.98 10.88
C ILE A 205 -1.74 6.74 10.57
N GLN A 206 -2.58 7.66 11.02
CA GLN A 206 -4.03 7.62 10.84
C GLN A 206 -4.45 8.37 9.57
N LYS A 207 -4.27 7.75 8.40
CA LYS A 207 -4.61 8.37 7.10
C LYS A 207 -6.06 8.87 7.01
N PHE A 208 -7.01 8.26 7.74
CA PHE A 208 -8.40 8.70 7.74
C PHE A 208 -8.58 10.13 8.26
N GLU A 209 -7.76 10.56 9.24
CA GLU A 209 -7.76 11.94 9.73
C GLU A 209 -7.14 12.90 8.70
N LEU A 210 -6.08 12.46 8.02
CA LEU A 210 -5.45 13.25 6.97
C LEU A 210 -6.37 13.46 5.77
N ARG A 211 -7.20 12.45 5.42
CA ARG A 211 -8.22 12.61 4.38
C ARG A 211 -9.29 13.64 4.75
N LYS A 212 -9.67 13.76 6.05
CA LYS A 212 -10.57 14.83 6.50
C LYS A 212 -9.91 16.19 6.30
N LYS A 213 -8.67 16.36 6.77
CA LYS A 213 -7.91 17.61 6.59
C LYS A 213 -7.71 17.97 5.11
N ALA A 214 -7.48 17.00 4.25
CA ALA A 214 -7.30 17.23 2.81
C ALA A 214 -8.57 17.78 2.12
N LYS A 215 -9.76 17.53 2.67
CA LYS A 215 -11.03 18.07 2.17
C LYS A 215 -11.27 19.53 2.53
N GLU A 216 -10.59 20.04 3.57
CA GLU A 216 -10.75 21.39 4.10
C GLU A 216 -9.78 22.39 3.46
N ILE A 217 -8.87 21.93 2.63
CA ILE A 217 -7.85 22.70 1.92
C ILE A 217 -8.27 22.80 0.45
#